data_a2f7a00b16eb5fc6b6c4e53b28f89280
#
_entry.id   a2f7a00b16eb5fc6b6c4e53b28f89280
#
_cell.length_a   1.000
_cell.length_b   1.000
_cell.length_c   1.000
_cell.angle_alpha   90.00
_cell.angle_beta   90.00
_cell.angle_gamma   90.00
#
_symmetry.space_group_name_H-M   'P 1'
#
loop_
_entity.id
_entity.type
_entity.pdbx_description
1 polymer ?
#
loop_
_entity_poly.entity_id
_entity_poly.type
_entity_poly.pdbx_seq_one_letter_code
_entity_poly.pdbx_strand_id
1 'polypeptide(L)'
;SNISDMGQMGEVILENILQDCGMTKNRDYKTQFTDHNDEGQKFRPDVIVFLPENRNIIIDSKVPMKDWYNFQNTDNEKDKENAMKNFCSSLKNHINQISKKDYVNLLNINSPDYVFIFMPHEYALITAQKFDISISNYAQSKQVIIVGPSTLIMCMKLVESIWKLEKQNKNSKEIAELAGGMYDQIAKTINLLDKTHSSLSKSIENIEETKKYIKDGKSSLFIKANKMRELGANTKIKIVEKD
;
A
#
# COMPACT_ATOMS: atom_id res chain seq x y z
N SER A 1 26.42 -24.91 25.26
CA SER A 1 25.63 -23.87 24.60
C SER A 1 24.34 -23.69 25.39
N ASN A 2 24.15 -22.47 25.90
CA ASN A 2 23.03 -22.14 26.75
C ASN A 2 21.71 -22.13 25.99
N ILE A 3 20.62 -22.57 26.64
CA ILE A 3 19.23 -22.57 26.09
C ILE A 3 18.80 -21.15 25.63
N SER A 4 19.34 -20.11 26.29
CA SER A 4 19.13 -18.70 25.89
C SER A 4 19.69 -18.37 24.50
N ASP A 5 20.84 -18.95 24.14
CA ASP A 5 21.51 -18.71 22.85
C ASP A 5 20.70 -19.32 21.69
N MET A 6 19.98 -20.40 21.94
CA MET A 6 19.13 -21.09 20.95
C MET A 6 17.85 -20.29 20.64
N GLY A 7 17.25 -19.64 21.63
CA GLY A 7 16.10 -18.76 21.42
C GLY A 7 16.46 -17.52 20.59
N GLN A 8 17.60 -16.91 20.90
CA GLN A 8 18.12 -15.76 20.13
C GLN A 8 18.46 -16.16 18.69
N MET A 9 18.98 -17.36 18.46
CA MET A 9 19.27 -17.86 17.11
C MET A 9 18.01 -17.95 16.24
N GLY A 10 16.89 -18.39 16.80
CA GLY A 10 15.59 -18.43 16.10
C GLY A 10 15.12 -17.03 15.66
N GLU A 11 15.23 -16.03 16.54
CA GLU A 11 14.89 -14.64 16.24
C GLU A 11 15.78 -14.07 15.14
N VAL A 12 17.09 -14.36 15.15
CA VAL A 12 18.05 -13.92 14.11
C VAL A 12 17.73 -14.56 12.76
N ILE A 13 17.48 -15.86 12.71
CA ILE A 13 17.11 -16.56 11.47
C ILE A 13 15.82 -15.97 10.90
N LEU A 14 14.81 -15.74 11.75
CA LEU A 14 13.55 -15.13 11.35
C LEU A 14 13.78 -13.74 10.76
N GLU A 15 14.56 -12.88 11.41
CA GLU A 15 14.83 -11.54 10.93
C GLU A 15 15.61 -11.56 9.61
N ASN A 16 16.59 -12.44 9.45
CA ASN A 16 17.32 -12.62 8.18
C ASN A 16 16.38 -13.02 7.04
N ILE A 17 15.46 -13.96 7.27
CA ILE A 17 14.47 -14.37 6.27
C ILE A 17 13.61 -13.18 5.83
N LEU A 18 13.15 -12.35 6.76
CA LEU A 18 12.35 -11.16 6.43
C LEU A 18 13.15 -10.17 5.57
N GLN A 19 14.41 -9.92 5.92
CA GLN A 19 15.31 -9.05 5.16
C GLN A 19 15.62 -9.60 3.77
N ASP A 20 15.88 -10.91 3.64
CA ASP A 20 16.13 -11.60 2.37
C ASP A 20 14.89 -11.58 1.45
N CYS A 21 13.69 -11.51 2.04
CA CYS A 21 12.45 -11.28 1.31
C CYS A 21 12.24 -9.81 0.89
N GLY A 22 13.21 -8.91 1.16
CA GLY A 22 13.16 -7.51 0.78
C GLY A 22 12.37 -6.62 1.75
N MET A 23 12.02 -7.13 2.93
CA MET A 23 11.30 -6.37 3.94
C MET A 23 12.23 -5.46 4.73
N THR A 24 11.76 -4.26 5.04
CA THR A 24 12.51 -3.24 5.79
C THR A 24 12.00 -3.15 7.23
N LYS A 25 12.89 -3.29 8.19
CA LYS A 25 12.58 -3.12 9.62
C LYS A 25 11.99 -1.74 9.91
N ASN A 26 11.01 -1.68 10.78
CA ASN A 26 10.23 -0.50 11.17
C ASN A 26 9.31 0.09 10.07
N ARG A 27 9.37 -0.40 8.82
CA ARG A 27 8.45 -0.07 7.75
C ARG A 27 7.48 -1.22 7.49
N ASP A 28 8.01 -2.41 7.20
CA ASP A 28 7.27 -3.57 6.76
C ASP A 28 7.07 -4.59 7.89
N TYR A 29 7.96 -4.58 8.89
CA TYR A 29 7.84 -5.36 10.11
C TYR A 29 8.48 -4.65 11.31
N LYS A 30 8.08 -5.06 12.52
CA LYS A 30 8.73 -4.68 13.79
C LYS A 30 9.08 -5.91 14.60
N THR A 31 10.23 -5.85 15.31
CA THR A 31 10.67 -6.85 16.27
C THR A 31 10.41 -6.36 17.69
N GLN A 32 10.11 -7.29 18.60
CA GLN A 32 9.96 -7.00 20.04
C GLN A 32 8.98 -5.86 20.35
N PHE A 33 7.92 -5.75 19.53
CA PHE A 33 6.87 -4.77 19.72
C PHE A 33 6.13 -5.05 21.04
N THR A 34 5.92 -4.02 21.84
CA THR A 34 5.17 -4.14 23.08
C THR A 34 3.84 -3.44 22.94
N ASP A 35 2.76 -4.13 23.21
CA ASP A 35 1.41 -3.60 23.26
C ASP A 35 0.65 -4.11 24.50
N HIS A 36 -0.50 -3.52 24.76
CA HIS A 36 -1.35 -3.87 25.89
C HIS A 36 -2.75 -4.18 25.36
N ASN A 37 -3.46 -5.12 26.02
CA ASN A 37 -4.89 -5.30 25.76
C ASN A 37 -5.73 -4.31 26.58
N ASP A 38 -7.05 -4.37 26.41
CA ASP A 38 -8.01 -3.53 27.12
C ASP A 38 -7.93 -3.70 28.66
N GLU A 39 -7.42 -4.82 29.15
CA GLU A 39 -7.20 -5.13 30.56
C GLU A 39 -5.83 -4.65 31.08
N GLY A 40 -5.02 -4.00 30.25
CA GLY A 40 -3.68 -3.51 30.60
C GLY A 40 -2.59 -4.61 30.67
N GLN A 41 -2.88 -5.82 30.20
CA GLN A 41 -1.88 -6.90 30.13
C GLN A 41 -0.89 -6.61 29.01
N LYS A 42 0.39 -6.74 29.30
CA LYS A 42 1.50 -6.49 28.38
C LYS A 42 1.76 -7.71 27.50
N PHE A 43 1.74 -7.49 26.19
CA PHE A 43 2.06 -8.49 25.18
C PHE A 43 3.29 -8.07 24.38
N ARG A 44 4.14 -9.04 24.08
CA ARG A 44 5.38 -8.81 23.33
C ARG A 44 5.58 -9.93 22.32
N PRO A 45 4.93 -9.85 21.15
CA PRO A 45 5.25 -10.75 20.04
C PRO A 45 6.70 -10.52 19.57
N ASP A 46 7.34 -11.59 19.06
CA ASP A 46 8.72 -11.50 18.60
C ASP A 46 8.79 -10.64 17.34
N VAL A 47 7.87 -10.86 16.39
CA VAL A 47 7.76 -10.07 15.15
C VAL A 47 6.30 -9.79 14.82
N ILE A 48 6.04 -8.59 14.32
CA ILE A 48 4.80 -8.20 13.65
C ILE A 48 5.14 -7.78 12.24
N VAL A 49 4.49 -8.39 11.25
CA VAL A 49 4.56 -8.01 9.83
C VAL A 49 3.30 -7.23 9.47
N PHE A 50 3.46 -6.04 8.90
CA PHE A 50 2.36 -5.19 8.50
C PHE A 50 1.80 -5.60 7.15
N LEU A 51 0.48 -5.55 6.99
CA LEU A 51 -0.25 -5.78 5.76
C LEU A 51 -1.03 -4.53 5.38
N PRO A 52 -1.51 -4.40 4.14
CA PRO A 52 -2.49 -3.37 3.79
C PRO A 52 -3.73 -3.41 4.67
N GLU A 53 -4.49 -2.30 4.72
CA GLU A 53 -5.72 -2.15 5.51
C GLU A 53 -5.49 -2.31 7.02
N ASN A 54 -4.30 -1.94 7.51
CA ASN A 54 -3.89 -2.05 8.92
C ASN A 54 -3.98 -3.48 9.49
N ARG A 55 -3.94 -4.52 8.65
CA ARG A 55 -3.85 -5.90 9.09
C ARG A 55 -2.40 -6.27 9.42
N ASN A 56 -2.22 -7.24 10.31
CA ASN A 56 -0.89 -7.63 10.76
C ASN A 56 -0.76 -9.15 10.89
N ILE A 57 0.42 -9.69 10.60
CA ILE A 57 0.77 -11.08 10.91
C ILE A 57 1.67 -11.07 12.13
N ILE A 58 1.31 -11.85 13.15
CA ILE A 58 2.13 -12.06 14.34
C ILE A 58 2.93 -13.33 14.15
N ILE A 59 4.24 -13.26 14.42
CA ILE A 59 5.16 -14.39 14.35
C ILE A 59 5.86 -14.52 15.71
N ASP A 60 5.71 -15.68 16.33
CA ASP A 60 6.45 -16.07 17.56
C ASP A 60 7.53 -17.09 17.15
N SER A 61 8.78 -16.88 17.58
CA SER A 61 9.94 -17.69 17.18
C SER A 61 10.52 -18.56 18.30
N LYS A 62 9.92 -18.53 19.49
CA LYS A 62 10.47 -19.17 20.70
C LYS A 62 10.04 -20.63 20.86
N VAL A 63 10.32 -21.45 19.87
CA VAL A 63 10.04 -22.88 19.94
C VAL A 63 11.05 -23.62 20.84
N PRO A 64 10.58 -24.49 21.75
CA PRO A 64 11.48 -25.26 22.63
C PRO A 64 12.20 -26.37 21.83
N MET A 65 13.45 -26.12 21.44
CA MET A 65 14.24 -27.01 20.58
C MET A 65 15.10 -28.05 21.34
N LYS A 66 15.10 -28.02 22.68
CA LYS A 66 15.96 -28.90 23.51
C LYS A 66 15.80 -30.39 23.19
N ASP A 67 14.54 -30.86 23.15
CA ASP A 67 14.27 -32.27 22.90
C ASP A 67 14.52 -32.70 21.47
N TRP A 68 14.44 -31.76 20.51
CA TRP A 68 14.88 -31.99 19.13
C TRP A 68 16.39 -32.24 19.06
N TYR A 69 17.20 -31.44 19.75
CA TYR A 69 18.65 -31.70 19.81
C TYR A 69 19.00 -32.99 20.54
N ASN A 70 18.26 -33.37 21.58
CA ASN A 70 18.41 -34.67 22.24
C ASN A 70 18.12 -35.82 21.25
N PHE A 71 17.07 -35.67 20.45
CA PHE A 71 16.74 -36.65 19.40
C PHE A 71 17.87 -36.79 18.36
N GLN A 72 18.51 -35.68 17.97
CA GLN A 72 19.60 -35.71 16.99
C GLN A 72 20.90 -36.31 17.54
N ASN A 73 21.15 -36.13 18.84
CA ASN A 73 22.43 -36.49 19.47
C ASN A 73 22.44 -37.86 20.16
N THR A 74 21.40 -38.65 20.06
CA THR A 74 21.36 -40.00 20.60
C THR A 74 21.26 -41.02 19.49
N ASP A 75 21.98 -42.17 19.65
CA ASP A 75 21.92 -43.33 18.73
C ASP A 75 20.97 -44.43 19.25
N ASN A 76 20.50 -44.31 20.47
CA ASN A 76 19.59 -45.28 21.09
C ASN A 76 18.16 -45.04 20.61
N GLU A 77 17.55 -46.04 19.97
CA GLU A 77 16.20 -45.90 19.41
C GLU A 77 15.12 -45.59 20.42
N LYS A 78 15.23 -46.13 21.65
CA LYS A 78 14.32 -45.81 22.77
C LYS A 78 14.41 -44.33 23.19
N ASP A 79 15.65 -43.84 23.27
CA ASP A 79 15.91 -42.47 23.68
C ASP A 79 15.48 -41.51 22.57
N LYS A 80 15.65 -41.85 21.28
CA LYS A 80 15.09 -41.09 20.16
C LYS A 80 13.58 -40.99 20.23
N GLU A 81 12.89 -42.11 20.44
CA GLU A 81 11.42 -42.09 20.54
C GLU A 81 10.96 -41.24 21.71
N ASN A 82 11.60 -41.34 22.88
CA ASN A 82 11.29 -40.54 24.03
C ASN A 82 11.54 -39.04 23.81
N ALA A 83 12.69 -38.70 23.22
CA ALA A 83 13.02 -37.31 22.87
C ALA A 83 12.00 -36.72 21.88
N MET A 84 11.56 -37.50 20.90
CA MET A 84 10.55 -37.04 19.93
C MET A 84 9.16 -36.87 20.58
N LYS A 85 8.75 -37.78 21.47
CA LYS A 85 7.52 -37.63 22.29
C LYS A 85 7.54 -36.34 23.10
N ASN A 86 8.67 -36.09 23.77
CA ASN A 86 8.87 -34.89 24.57
C ASN A 86 8.83 -33.63 23.70
N PHE A 87 9.48 -33.66 22.54
CA PHE A 87 9.45 -32.56 21.56
C PHE A 87 8.04 -32.23 21.09
N CYS A 88 7.26 -33.24 20.68
CA CYS A 88 5.87 -33.06 20.26
C CYS A 88 4.99 -32.53 21.38
N SER A 89 5.19 -33.03 22.63
CA SER A 89 4.49 -32.52 23.79
C SER A 89 4.84 -31.06 24.13
N SER A 90 6.12 -30.72 24.08
CA SER A 90 6.61 -29.35 24.27
C SER A 90 6.05 -28.39 23.20
N LEU A 91 5.97 -28.84 21.94
CA LEU A 91 5.39 -28.09 20.85
C LEU A 91 3.89 -27.85 21.05
N LYS A 92 3.12 -28.86 21.46
CA LYS A 92 1.70 -28.70 21.78
C LYS A 92 1.47 -27.75 22.96
N ASN A 93 2.32 -27.83 24.00
CA ASN A 93 2.26 -26.89 25.10
C ASN A 93 2.55 -25.47 24.70
N HIS A 94 3.52 -25.27 23.80
CA HIS A 94 3.83 -23.96 23.25
C HIS A 94 2.67 -23.40 22.41
N ILE A 95 2.06 -24.21 21.54
CA ILE A 95 0.84 -23.84 20.79
C ILE A 95 -0.25 -23.37 21.75
N ASN A 96 -0.49 -24.10 22.86
CA ASN A 96 -1.45 -23.69 23.87
C ASN A 96 -1.12 -22.36 24.55
N GLN A 97 0.17 -22.13 24.83
CA GLN A 97 0.60 -20.87 25.43
C GLN A 97 0.37 -19.70 24.49
N ILE A 98 0.70 -19.86 23.19
CA ILE A 98 0.50 -18.84 22.19
C ILE A 98 -1.00 -18.57 21.95
N SER A 99 -1.82 -19.62 21.86
CA SER A 99 -3.28 -19.46 21.65
C SER A 99 -4.00 -18.75 22.81
N LYS A 100 -3.42 -18.80 24.04
CA LYS A 100 -3.95 -18.08 25.20
C LYS A 100 -3.52 -16.62 25.26
N LYS A 101 -2.47 -16.25 24.52
CA LYS A 101 -2.09 -14.86 24.35
C LYS A 101 -3.12 -14.23 23.43
N ASP A 102 -3.95 -13.38 23.94
CA ASP A 102 -5.04 -12.73 23.22
C ASP A 102 -4.51 -11.66 22.25
N TYR A 103 -3.76 -12.12 21.25
CA TYR A 103 -3.18 -11.24 20.23
C TYR A 103 -4.23 -10.59 19.32
N VAL A 104 -5.44 -11.17 19.26
CA VAL A 104 -6.54 -10.68 18.41
C VAL A 104 -7.12 -9.38 18.97
N ASN A 105 -7.16 -9.25 20.31
CA ASN A 105 -7.73 -8.10 21.01
C ASN A 105 -6.67 -7.07 21.44
N LEU A 106 -5.51 -7.02 20.78
CA LEU A 106 -4.53 -5.97 21.05
C LEU A 106 -5.02 -4.64 20.43
N LEU A 107 -4.98 -3.57 21.23
CA LEU A 107 -5.54 -2.25 20.91
C LEU A 107 -5.03 -1.64 19.60
N ASN A 108 -3.77 -1.91 19.25
CA ASN A 108 -3.09 -1.32 18.10
C ASN A 108 -2.75 -2.33 16.99
N ILE A 109 -3.21 -3.57 17.13
CA ILE A 109 -2.91 -4.65 16.21
C ILE A 109 -4.21 -5.22 15.68
N ASN A 110 -4.54 -4.93 14.43
CA ASN A 110 -5.58 -5.65 13.70
C ASN A 110 -4.99 -6.98 13.21
N SER A 111 -4.91 -7.96 14.12
CA SER A 111 -4.33 -9.27 13.83
C SER A 111 -5.28 -10.11 12.99
N PRO A 112 -4.78 -10.90 12.03
CA PRO A 112 -5.57 -11.93 11.38
C PRO A 112 -5.92 -13.03 12.38
N ASP A 113 -6.86 -13.89 12.00
CA ASP A 113 -7.36 -14.99 12.83
C ASP A 113 -6.31 -16.03 13.23
N TYR A 114 -5.05 -15.86 12.80
CA TYR A 114 -3.98 -16.84 13.04
C TYR A 114 -2.69 -16.17 13.47
N VAL A 115 -1.98 -16.86 14.39
CA VAL A 115 -0.62 -16.52 14.80
C VAL A 115 0.35 -17.54 14.21
N PHE A 116 1.47 -17.09 13.67
CA PHE A 116 2.52 -17.97 13.15
C PHE A 116 3.49 -18.34 14.30
N ILE A 117 3.79 -19.63 14.42
CA ILE A 117 4.94 -20.13 15.18
C ILE A 117 6.05 -20.47 14.19
N PHE A 118 7.15 -19.75 14.27
CA PHE A 118 8.30 -20.00 13.41
C PHE A 118 9.21 -21.08 14.01
N MET A 119 9.36 -22.19 13.28
CA MET A 119 10.27 -23.30 13.57
C MET A 119 11.56 -23.12 12.75
N PRO A 120 12.72 -22.78 13.36
CA PRO A 120 13.94 -22.48 12.58
C PRO A 120 14.54 -23.68 11.85
N HIS A 121 14.12 -24.89 12.19
CA HIS A 121 14.57 -26.13 11.57
C HIS A 121 13.43 -26.83 10.81
N GLU A 122 13.42 -26.76 9.49
CA GLU A 122 12.42 -27.39 8.63
C GLU A 122 12.28 -28.89 8.91
N TYR A 123 13.43 -29.57 9.06
CA TYR A 123 13.44 -31.01 9.30
C TYR A 123 12.83 -31.40 10.66
N ALA A 124 12.97 -30.56 11.68
CA ALA A 124 12.33 -30.77 12.98
C ALA A 124 10.80 -30.74 12.85
N LEU A 125 10.28 -29.79 12.09
CA LEU A 125 8.84 -29.67 11.84
C LEU A 125 8.31 -30.91 11.10
N ILE A 126 8.94 -31.27 10.00
CA ILE A 126 8.55 -32.42 9.19
C ILE A 126 8.59 -33.73 10.01
N THR A 127 9.62 -33.89 10.83
CA THR A 127 9.79 -35.10 11.67
C THR A 127 8.73 -35.15 12.76
N ALA A 128 8.46 -34.04 13.43
CA ALA A 128 7.40 -33.97 14.43
C ALA A 128 6.02 -34.29 13.83
N GLN A 129 5.70 -33.75 12.65
CA GLN A 129 4.43 -34.02 11.97
C GLN A 129 4.31 -35.47 11.49
N LYS A 130 5.41 -36.11 11.09
CA LYS A 130 5.41 -37.56 10.78
C LYS A 130 5.22 -38.43 12.03
N PHE A 131 5.80 -38.03 13.14
CA PHE A 131 5.69 -38.75 14.40
C PHE A 131 4.30 -38.59 15.02
N ASP A 132 3.76 -37.40 14.98
CA ASP A 132 2.42 -37.07 15.50
C ASP A 132 1.65 -36.21 14.48
N ILE A 133 0.89 -36.90 13.64
CA ILE A 133 0.09 -36.28 12.56
C ILE A 133 -0.97 -35.30 13.08
N SER A 134 -1.33 -35.40 14.36
CA SER A 134 -2.34 -34.52 14.97
C SER A 134 -1.84 -33.10 15.24
N ILE A 135 -0.51 -32.86 15.22
CA ILE A 135 0.08 -31.56 15.60
C ILE A 135 -0.47 -30.43 14.73
N SER A 136 -0.55 -30.62 13.41
CA SER A 136 -1.04 -29.59 12.47
C SER A 136 -2.51 -29.27 12.72
N ASN A 137 -3.36 -30.27 12.85
CA ASN A 137 -4.78 -30.08 13.13
C ASN A 137 -4.98 -29.43 14.52
N TYR A 138 -4.16 -29.81 15.50
CA TYR A 138 -4.18 -29.24 16.83
C TYR A 138 -3.81 -27.75 16.80
N ALA A 139 -2.74 -27.38 16.09
CA ALA A 139 -2.34 -25.99 15.93
C ALA A 139 -3.45 -25.18 15.23
N GLN A 140 -4.01 -25.70 14.14
CA GLN A 140 -5.10 -25.05 13.40
C GLN A 140 -6.34 -24.84 14.27
N SER A 141 -6.73 -25.84 15.11
CA SER A 141 -7.85 -25.71 16.04
C SER A 141 -7.63 -24.61 17.10
N LYS A 142 -6.39 -24.19 17.28
CA LYS A 142 -5.96 -23.12 18.20
C LYS A 142 -5.64 -21.80 17.47
N GLN A 143 -6.01 -21.69 16.20
CA GLN A 143 -5.69 -20.51 15.37
C GLN A 143 -4.18 -20.22 15.29
N VAL A 144 -3.38 -21.28 15.29
CA VAL A 144 -1.93 -21.24 15.18
C VAL A 144 -1.49 -21.99 13.93
N ILE A 145 -0.57 -21.40 13.17
CA ILE A 145 0.09 -22.01 12.01
C ILE A 145 1.58 -22.17 12.32
N ILE A 146 2.08 -23.39 12.21
CA ILE A 146 3.51 -23.64 12.38
C ILE A 146 4.16 -23.54 11.01
N VAL A 147 5.16 -22.69 10.89
CA VAL A 147 5.89 -22.43 9.62
C VAL A 147 7.37 -22.68 9.81
N GLY A 148 7.96 -23.42 8.87
CA GLY A 148 9.41 -23.52 8.72
C GLY A 148 9.95 -22.40 7.82
N PRO A 149 11.29 -22.33 7.62
CA PRO A 149 11.93 -21.32 6.79
C PRO A 149 11.36 -21.23 5.37
N SER A 150 11.20 -22.37 4.70
CA SER A 150 10.69 -22.42 3.32
C SER A 150 9.26 -21.90 3.19
N THR A 151 8.38 -22.31 4.12
CA THR A 151 6.99 -21.88 4.15
C THR A 151 6.88 -20.38 4.49
N LEU A 152 7.69 -19.91 5.44
CA LEU A 152 7.73 -18.49 5.81
C LEU A 152 8.14 -17.63 4.63
N ILE A 153 9.21 -18.00 3.89
CA ILE A 153 9.65 -17.29 2.68
C ILE A 153 8.50 -17.19 1.67
N MET A 154 7.77 -18.29 1.43
CA MET A 154 6.63 -18.29 0.52
C MET A 154 5.53 -17.33 1.00
N CYS A 155 5.16 -17.37 2.27
CA CYS A 155 4.18 -16.45 2.86
C CYS A 155 4.62 -14.98 2.71
N MET A 156 5.89 -14.67 2.96
CA MET A 156 6.41 -13.30 2.84
C MET A 156 6.45 -12.81 1.40
N LYS A 157 6.72 -13.69 0.43
CA LYS A 157 6.61 -13.35 -1.00
C LYS A 157 5.16 -13.06 -1.44
N LEU A 158 4.18 -13.76 -0.86
CA LEU A 158 2.77 -13.42 -1.07
C LEU A 158 2.43 -12.06 -0.46
N VAL A 159 2.91 -11.76 0.74
CA VAL A 159 2.74 -10.45 1.39
C VAL A 159 3.33 -9.33 0.52
N GLU A 160 4.54 -9.51 -0.02
CA GLU A 160 5.16 -8.56 -0.96
C GLU A 160 4.27 -8.33 -2.20
N SER A 161 3.67 -9.39 -2.73
CA SER A 161 2.76 -9.30 -3.88
C SER A 161 1.48 -8.53 -3.54
N ILE A 162 0.92 -8.72 -2.35
CA ILE A 162 -0.24 -7.98 -1.86
C ILE A 162 0.08 -6.48 -1.75
N TRP A 163 1.25 -6.10 -1.22
CA TRP A 163 1.68 -4.70 -1.16
C TRP A 163 1.83 -4.07 -2.53
N LYS A 164 2.40 -4.81 -3.51
CA LYS A 164 2.51 -4.32 -4.89
C LYS A 164 1.13 -4.06 -5.51
N LEU A 165 0.21 -4.98 -5.32
CA LEU A 165 -1.16 -4.85 -5.82
C LEU A 165 -1.88 -3.65 -5.20
N GLU A 166 -1.78 -3.47 -3.88
CA GLU A 166 -2.37 -2.34 -3.16
C GLU A 166 -1.82 -1.00 -3.66
N LYS A 167 -0.50 -0.91 -3.85
CA LYS A 167 0.13 0.28 -4.42
C LYS A 167 -0.36 0.57 -5.84
N GLN A 168 -0.53 -0.47 -6.68
CA GLN A 168 -1.07 -0.31 -8.03
C GLN A 168 -2.51 0.19 -8.00
N ASN A 169 -3.36 -0.36 -7.14
CA ASN A 169 -4.75 0.05 -6.98
C ASN A 169 -4.85 1.53 -6.54
N LYS A 170 -4.03 1.93 -5.57
CA LYS A 170 -3.98 3.31 -5.10
C LYS A 170 -3.54 4.27 -6.20
N ASN A 171 -2.48 3.93 -6.94
CA ASN A 171 -2.01 4.73 -8.08
C ASN A 171 -3.08 4.83 -9.18
N SER A 172 -3.77 3.73 -9.49
CA SER A 172 -4.84 3.72 -10.50
C SER A 172 -6.00 4.65 -10.13
N LYS A 173 -6.37 4.68 -8.85
CA LYS A 173 -7.40 5.58 -8.33
C LYS A 173 -6.97 7.05 -8.44
N GLU A 174 -5.73 7.36 -8.07
CA GLU A 174 -5.18 8.71 -8.19
C GLU A 174 -5.12 9.18 -9.66
N ILE A 175 -4.70 8.29 -10.58
CA ILE A 175 -4.71 8.58 -12.02
C ILE A 175 -6.13 8.88 -12.51
N ALA A 176 -7.14 8.13 -12.08
CA ALA A 176 -8.53 8.36 -12.47
C ALA A 176 -9.05 9.72 -11.96
N GLU A 177 -8.71 10.11 -10.75
CA GLU A 177 -9.06 11.42 -10.18
C GLU A 177 -8.40 12.57 -10.94
N LEU A 178 -7.10 12.44 -11.25
CA LEU A 178 -6.36 13.42 -12.05
C LEU A 178 -6.93 13.54 -13.47
N ALA A 179 -7.28 12.42 -14.12
CA ALA A 179 -7.88 12.41 -15.45
C ALA A 179 -9.24 13.13 -15.46
N GLY A 180 -10.06 12.93 -14.44
CA GLY A 180 -11.32 13.66 -14.24
C GLY A 180 -11.10 15.17 -14.13
N GLY A 181 -10.14 15.59 -13.30
CA GLY A 181 -9.77 17.00 -13.16
C GLY A 181 -9.27 17.64 -14.47
N MET A 182 -8.46 16.91 -15.23
CA MET A 182 -8.02 17.35 -16.57
C MET A 182 -9.18 17.53 -17.53
N TYR A 183 -10.12 16.59 -17.57
CA TYR A 183 -11.31 16.69 -18.41
C TYR A 183 -12.12 17.96 -18.09
N ASP A 184 -12.35 18.25 -16.83
CA ASP A 184 -13.07 19.46 -16.40
C ASP A 184 -12.34 20.75 -16.82
N GLN A 185 -11.01 20.77 -16.72
CA GLN A 185 -10.21 21.92 -17.19
C GLN A 185 -10.30 22.11 -18.69
N ILE A 186 -10.24 21.04 -19.48
CA ILE A 186 -10.41 21.09 -20.94
C ILE A 186 -11.80 21.64 -21.30
N ALA A 187 -12.85 21.14 -20.66
CA ALA A 187 -14.22 21.61 -20.90
C ALA A 187 -14.38 23.10 -20.58
N LYS A 188 -13.81 23.58 -19.46
CA LYS A 188 -13.79 24.99 -19.12
C LYS A 188 -13.03 25.84 -20.15
N THR A 189 -11.90 25.34 -20.63
CA THR A 189 -11.08 26.05 -21.63
C THR A 189 -11.80 26.17 -22.98
N ILE A 190 -12.47 25.11 -23.43
CA ILE A 190 -13.30 25.14 -24.64
C ILE A 190 -14.41 26.19 -24.53
N ASN A 191 -15.14 26.17 -23.39
CA ASN A 191 -16.19 27.17 -23.14
C ASN A 191 -15.68 28.63 -23.15
N LEU A 192 -14.47 28.89 -22.65
CA LEU A 192 -13.84 30.20 -22.69
C LEU A 192 -13.44 30.59 -24.10
N LEU A 193 -12.94 29.66 -24.90
CA LEU A 193 -12.63 29.90 -26.34
C LEU A 193 -13.88 30.24 -27.11
N ASP A 194 -15.00 29.55 -26.92
CA ASP A 194 -16.26 29.82 -27.56
C ASP A 194 -16.81 31.23 -27.23
N LYS A 195 -16.72 31.62 -25.94
CA LYS A 195 -17.08 32.97 -25.50
C LYS A 195 -16.19 34.04 -26.14
N THR A 196 -14.89 33.78 -26.25
CA THR A 196 -13.93 34.69 -26.84
C THR A 196 -14.20 34.82 -28.36
N HIS A 197 -14.46 33.72 -29.05
CA HIS A 197 -14.84 33.70 -30.45
C HIS A 197 -16.12 34.51 -30.71
N SER A 198 -17.15 34.31 -29.90
CA SER A 198 -18.40 35.07 -29.99
C SER A 198 -18.19 36.59 -29.79
N SER A 199 -17.33 36.96 -28.83
CA SER A 199 -17.00 38.37 -28.58
C SER A 199 -16.22 39.02 -29.74
N LEU A 200 -15.27 38.27 -30.33
CA LEU A 200 -14.53 38.71 -31.52
C LEU A 200 -15.46 38.88 -32.72
N SER A 201 -16.38 37.95 -32.95
CA SER A 201 -17.36 38.05 -34.05
C SER A 201 -18.23 39.31 -33.91
N LYS A 202 -18.75 39.59 -32.72
CA LYS A 202 -19.50 40.83 -32.43
C LYS A 202 -18.66 42.10 -32.67
N SER A 203 -17.37 42.03 -32.28
CA SER A 203 -16.47 43.17 -32.51
C SER A 203 -16.22 43.41 -34.01
N ILE A 204 -16.13 42.37 -34.82
CA ILE A 204 -16.01 42.47 -36.29
C ILE A 204 -17.28 43.07 -36.88
N GLU A 205 -18.48 42.61 -36.48
CA GLU A 205 -19.75 43.17 -36.89
C GLU A 205 -19.84 44.68 -36.60
N ASN A 206 -19.47 45.08 -35.37
CA ASN A 206 -19.47 46.49 -34.95
C ASN A 206 -18.49 47.34 -35.82
N ILE A 207 -17.34 46.78 -36.15
CA ILE A 207 -16.38 47.47 -37.07
C ILE A 207 -16.97 47.64 -38.45
N GLU A 208 -17.61 46.61 -38.99
CA GLU A 208 -18.25 46.70 -40.32
C GLU A 208 -19.43 47.70 -40.32
N GLU A 209 -20.23 47.67 -39.26
CA GLU A 209 -21.30 48.65 -39.11
C GLU A 209 -20.75 50.10 -39.02
N THR A 210 -19.69 50.29 -38.25
CA THR A 210 -19.00 51.58 -38.17
C THR A 210 -18.45 52.03 -39.51
N LYS A 211 -17.86 51.12 -40.31
CA LYS A 211 -17.41 51.41 -41.69
C LYS A 211 -18.57 51.88 -42.58
N LYS A 212 -19.75 51.23 -42.48
CA LYS A 212 -20.96 51.64 -43.23
C LYS A 212 -21.39 53.07 -42.86
N TYR A 213 -21.40 53.42 -41.57
CA TYR A 213 -21.71 54.82 -41.16
C TYR A 213 -20.71 55.83 -41.69
N ILE A 214 -19.45 55.47 -41.83
CA ILE A 214 -18.41 56.37 -42.30
C ILE A 214 -18.44 56.48 -43.83
N LYS A 215 -18.52 55.33 -44.55
CA LYS A 215 -18.33 55.31 -46.06
C LYS A 215 -19.63 55.23 -46.82
N ASP A 216 -20.62 54.46 -46.39
CA ASP A 216 -21.73 54.02 -47.19
C ASP A 216 -23.03 54.87 -46.92
N GLY A 217 -23.78 55.12 -47.97
CA GLY A 217 -25.08 55.76 -47.85
C GLY A 217 -25.06 57.27 -48.08
N LYS A 218 -26.21 57.81 -48.56
CA LYS A 218 -26.39 59.24 -48.89
C LYS A 218 -26.12 60.22 -47.77
N SER A 219 -26.00 59.71 -46.50
CA SER A 219 -25.78 60.53 -45.32
C SER A 219 -24.47 60.17 -44.62
N SER A 220 -23.55 59.46 -45.29
CA SER A 220 -22.28 59.03 -44.68
C SER A 220 -21.42 60.24 -44.29
N LEU A 221 -20.59 60.03 -43.24
CA LEU A 221 -19.68 61.09 -42.79
C LEU A 221 -18.70 61.50 -43.85
N PHE A 222 -18.32 60.56 -44.69
CA PHE A 222 -17.40 60.78 -45.83
C PHE A 222 -18.02 61.78 -46.89
N ILE A 223 -19.31 61.55 -47.24
CA ILE A 223 -20.03 62.46 -48.19
C ILE A 223 -20.23 63.85 -47.57
N LYS A 224 -20.62 63.88 -46.25
CA LYS A 224 -20.80 65.14 -45.55
C LYS A 224 -19.47 65.91 -45.44
N ALA A 225 -18.38 65.24 -45.14
CA ALA A 225 -17.06 65.86 -45.03
C ALA A 225 -16.56 66.38 -46.38
N ASN A 226 -16.77 65.68 -47.50
CA ASN A 226 -16.46 66.14 -48.81
C ASN A 226 -17.30 67.34 -49.23
N LYS A 227 -18.59 67.36 -48.98
CA LYS A 227 -19.47 68.49 -49.22
C LYS A 227 -19.08 69.72 -48.40
N MET A 228 -18.68 69.59 -47.17
CA MET A 228 -18.15 70.69 -46.34
C MET A 228 -16.88 71.27 -46.94
N ARG A 229 -16.00 70.46 -47.51
CA ARG A 229 -14.79 70.89 -48.17
C ARG A 229 -15.09 71.66 -49.46
N GLU A 230 -16.07 71.20 -50.27
CA GLU A 230 -16.53 71.88 -51.46
C GLU A 230 -17.15 73.25 -51.18
N LEU A 231 -17.77 73.41 -50.00
CA LEU A 231 -18.33 74.65 -49.51
C LEU A 231 -17.30 75.60 -48.84
N GLY A 232 -15.98 75.25 -48.94
CA GLY A 232 -14.90 76.13 -48.51
C GLY A 232 -14.33 75.87 -47.13
N ALA A 233 -14.68 74.77 -46.52
CA ALA A 233 -14.11 74.42 -45.18
C ALA A 233 -12.60 74.15 -45.33
N ASN A 234 -11.78 74.83 -44.49
CA ASN A 234 -10.32 74.73 -44.56
C ASN A 234 -9.89 73.48 -43.82
N THR A 235 -9.42 72.41 -44.52
CA THR A 235 -9.00 71.11 -43.94
C THR A 235 -7.51 70.89 -44.20
N LYS A 236 -6.77 70.56 -43.13
CA LYS A 236 -5.32 70.24 -43.24
C LYS A 236 -5.02 68.81 -43.74
N ILE A 237 -5.97 67.87 -43.65
CA ILE A 237 -5.79 66.44 -43.96
C ILE A 237 -6.87 66.05 -44.99
N LYS A 238 -6.44 65.42 -46.10
CA LYS A 238 -7.37 64.75 -47.00
C LYS A 238 -7.73 63.36 -46.51
N ILE A 239 -9.01 63.05 -46.49
CA ILE A 239 -9.45 61.69 -46.27
C ILE A 239 -9.19 60.86 -47.46
N VAL A 240 -8.23 59.96 -47.47
CA VAL A 240 -7.89 59.07 -48.56
C VAL A 240 -8.70 57.80 -48.42
N GLU A 241 -9.44 57.43 -49.46
CA GLU A 241 -10.06 56.11 -49.56
C GLU A 241 -8.94 55.08 -49.70
N LYS A 242 -8.77 54.23 -48.64
CA LYS A 242 -8.00 53.01 -48.78
C LYS A 242 -9.01 51.89 -49.05
N ASP A 243 -8.79 51.22 -50.18
CA ASP A 243 -9.50 50.03 -50.63
C ASP A 243 -9.49 48.91 -49.55
#